data_287208e83e7ec0fbc9740891e1a6ce9e
#
_entry.id   287208e83e7ec0fbc9740891e1a6ce9e
#
_cell.length_a   1.000
_cell.length_b   1.000
_cell.length_c   1.000
_cell.angle_alpha   90.00
_cell.angle_beta   90.00
_cell.angle_gamma   90.00
#
_symmetry.space_group_name_H-M   'P 1'
#
loop_
_entity.id
_entity.type
_entity.pdbx_description
1 polymer ?
#
loop_
_entity_poly.entity_id
_entity_poly.type
_entity_poly.pdbx_seq_one_letter_code
_entity_poly.pdbx_strand_id
1 'polypeptide(L)'
;LYSTYASTEMNTAFTECEEQKGGHQHPELIIVEILNDTDNPVNHGEAGELTITTLGVEAMPLLRFKTGDIVKANYSHCECGRNTMRLGPVLGRKKQMIKYKGTTVYPPAMNNILNNFNEVENYIIEISHNTNGTVEILIKIATQTPTQVLTQNIKDHYRAKLRVMPKIEFHDKKIIQQLQFPKFNRKPIMVVDKRKFLFK
;
A
#
# COMPACT_ATOMS: atom_id res chain seq x y z
N LEU A 1 17.16 5.68 11.69
CA LEU A 1 16.16 4.61 11.64
C LEU A 1 16.22 3.97 10.27
N TYR A 2 16.31 2.64 10.22
CA TYR A 2 16.38 1.87 8.96
C TYR A 2 15.10 1.07 8.78
N SER A 3 14.62 0.98 7.55
CA SER A 3 13.44 0.19 7.21
C SER A 3 13.81 -1.27 7.02
N THR A 4 12.89 -2.15 7.38
CA THR A 4 13.04 -3.60 7.17
C THR A 4 11.70 -4.14 6.65
N TYR A 5 11.77 -4.92 5.58
CA TYR A 5 10.63 -5.68 5.07
C TYR A 5 10.88 -7.17 5.28
N ALA A 6 9.96 -7.82 5.97
CA ALA A 6 10.00 -9.27 6.24
C ALA A 6 8.60 -9.86 6.31
N SER A 7 8.49 -11.15 6.10
CA SER A 7 7.31 -11.94 6.44
C SER A 7 7.74 -13.29 7.02
N THR A 8 6.83 -13.95 7.73
CA THR A 8 7.11 -15.27 8.32
C THR A 8 7.48 -16.30 7.26
N GLU A 9 6.90 -16.18 6.06
CA GLU A 9 7.09 -17.11 4.94
C GLU A 9 8.48 -17.00 4.33
N MET A 10 9.14 -15.83 4.40
CA MET A 10 10.44 -15.62 3.76
C MET A 10 11.61 -16.22 4.53
N ASN A 11 11.48 -16.38 5.84
CA ASN A 11 12.57 -16.76 6.74
C ASN A 11 13.83 -15.87 6.65
N THR A 12 13.68 -14.66 6.12
CA THR A 12 14.71 -13.63 5.98
C THR A 12 14.07 -12.25 5.88
N ALA A 13 14.87 -11.20 5.76
CA ALA A 13 14.41 -9.83 5.66
C ALA A 13 15.19 -9.05 4.61
N PHE A 14 14.54 -8.05 4.02
CA PHE A 14 15.19 -6.99 3.25
C PHE A 14 15.45 -5.83 4.19
N THR A 15 16.70 -5.55 4.49
CA THR A 15 17.08 -4.50 5.45
C THR A 15 17.85 -3.38 4.76
N GLU A 16 17.48 -2.15 5.04
CA GLU A 16 18.19 -0.97 4.53
C GLU A 16 19.60 -0.87 5.11
N CYS A 17 20.48 -0.32 4.30
CA CYS A 17 21.79 0.16 4.72
C CYS A 17 21.74 1.66 5.02
N GLU A 18 22.90 2.27 5.29
CA GLU A 18 23.10 3.69 5.56
C GLU A 18 22.57 4.61 4.46
N GLU A 19 22.50 4.11 3.22
CA GLU A 19 21.99 4.86 2.07
C GLU A 19 20.46 5.04 2.06
N GLN A 20 19.72 4.25 2.82
CA GLN A 20 18.25 4.32 2.95
C GLN A 20 17.50 4.32 1.61
N LYS A 21 18.03 3.59 0.63
CA LYS A 21 17.51 3.50 -0.75
C LYS A 21 16.90 2.13 -1.05
N GLY A 22 16.21 1.54 -0.07
CA GLY A 22 15.59 0.21 -0.12
C GLY A 22 16.40 -0.90 0.56
N GLY A 23 15.72 -1.98 0.95
CA GLY A 23 16.30 -3.10 1.68
C GLY A 23 17.06 -4.07 0.76
N HIS A 24 18.27 -4.42 1.14
CA HIS A 24 19.12 -5.38 0.41
C HIS A 24 18.55 -6.80 0.49
N GLN A 25 18.58 -7.51 -0.64
CA GLN A 25 18.28 -8.94 -0.72
C GLN A 25 19.43 -9.76 -0.11
N HIS A 26 19.09 -10.92 0.43
CA HIS A 26 19.98 -12.01 0.79
C HIS A 26 19.86 -13.13 -0.25
N PRO A 27 20.62 -13.08 -1.36
CA PRO A 27 20.46 -14.02 -2.49
C PRO A 27 20.80 -15.47 -2.12
N GLU A 28 21.55 -15.68 -1.05
CA GLU A 28 21.85 -17.00 -0.49
C GLU A 28 20.66 -17.67 0.22
N LEU A 29 19.64 -16.88 0.59
CA LEU A 29 18.46 -17.35 1.33
C LEU A 29 17.18 -17.38 0.50
N ILE A 30 17.03 -16.48 -0.48
CA ILE A 30 15.84 -16.39 -1.33
C ILE A 30 16.16 -15.99 -2.77
N ILE A 31 15.40 -16.55 -3.71
CA ILE A 31 15.26 -16.03 -5.06
C ILE A 31 14.07 -15.08 -5.08
N VAL A 32 14.24 -13.93 -5.72
CA VAL A 32 13.21 -12.88 -5.82
C VAL A 32 12.85 -12.64 -7.27
N GLU A 33 11.56 -12.63 -7.54
CA GLU A 33 10.97 -12.23 -8.81
C GLU A 33 9.95 -11.12 -8.56
N ILE A 34 9.91 -10.11 -9.42
CA ILE A 34 8.86 -9.09 -9.42
C ILE A 34 8.02 -9.32 -10.67
N LEU A 35 6.78 -9.76 -10.48
CA LEU A 35 5.94 -10.26 -11.56
C LEU A 35 4.76 -9.33 -11.87
N ASN A 36 4.40 -9.26 -13.14
CA ASN A 36 3.18 -8.61 -13.60
C ASN A 36 1.93 -9.52 -13.42
N ASP A 37 0.77 -9.07 -13.91
CA ASP A 37 -0.49 -9.83 -13.79
C ASP A 37 -0.53 -11.10 -14.65
N THR A 38 0.39 -11.25 -15.60
CA THR A 38 0.54 -12.45 -16.48
C THR A 38 1.70 -13.34 -16.05
N ASP A 39 2.21 -13.17 -14.83
CA ASP A 39 3.29 -13.95 -14.23
C ASP A 39 4.65 -13.86 -14.95
N ASN A 40 4.83 -12.80 -15.73
CA ASN A 40 6.11 -12.47 -16.35
C ASN A 40 6.87 -11.44 -15.54
N PRO A 41 8.22 -11.49 -15.52
CA PRO A 41 9.02 -10.45 -14.88
C PRO A 41 8.70 -9.06 -15.44
N VAL A 42 8.65 -8.07 -14.56
CA VAL A 42 8.49 -6.66 -14.95
C VAL A 42 9.82 -6.08 -15.40
N ASN A 43 9.78 -4.97 -16.18
CA ASN A 43 10.99 -4.23 -16.51
C ASN A 43 11.60 -3.55 -15.28
N HIS A 44 12.86 -3.17 -15.41
CA HIS A 44 13.59 -2.48 -14.35
C HIS A 44 12.85 -1.23 -13.85
N GLY A 45 12.62 -1.13 -12.54
CA GLY A 45 11.94 -0.01 -11.92
C GLY A 45 10.41 0.01 -12.05
N GLU A 46 9.82 -0.94 -12.76
CA GLU A 46 8.37 -1.14 -12.78
C GLU A 46 7.86 -1.81 -11.50
N ALA A 47 6.63 -1.54 -11.16
CA ALA A 47 5.97 -2.16 -10.01
C ALA A 47 5.38 -3.53 -10.40
N GLY A 48 5.56 -4.52 -9.53
CA GLY A 48 4.98 -5.84 -9.70
C GLY A 48 4.78 -6.55 -8.36
N GLU A 49 4.18 -7.73 -8.42
CA GLU A 49 3.95 -8.58 -7.26
C GLU A 49 5.25 -9.26 -6.84
N LEU A 50 5.63 -9.06 -5.57
CA LEU A 50 6.78 -9.76 -5.00
C LEU A 50 6.48 -11.26 -4.93
N THR A 51 7.31 -12.02 -5.60
CA THR A 51 7.27 -13.49 -5.62
C THR A 51 8.61 -14.02 -5.15
N ILE A 52 8.59 -14.96 -4.22
CA ILE A 52 9.80 -15.50 -3.60
C ILE A 52 9.88 -17.01 -3.73
N THR A 53 11.11 -17.51 -3.82
CA THR A 53 11.45 -18.92 -3.63
C THR A 53 12.46 -19.01 -2.50
N THR A 54 12.15 -19.77 -1.44
CA THR A 54 13.05 -19.95 -0.30
C THR A 54 14.13 -20.97 -0.62
N LEU A 55 15.36 -20.71 -0.15
CA LEU A 55 16.50 -21.60 -0.29
C LEU A 55 16.89 -22.19 1.07
N GLY A 56 17.28 -23.46 1.12
CA GLY A 56 17.74 -24.11 2.35
C GLY A 56 16.66 -24.33 3.42
N VAL A 57 15.37 -24.18 3.08
CA VAL A 57 14.25 -24.44 3.99
C VAL A 57 13.73 -25.85 3.75
N GLU A 58 13.84 -26.72 4.75
CA GLU A 58 13.48 -28.13 4.62
C GLU A 58 12.01 -28.42 4.97
N ALA A 59 11.49 -27.84 6.07
CA ALA A 59 10.18 -28.19 6.59
C ALA A 59 9.01 -27.69 5.70
N MET A 60 9.12 -26.51 5.13
CA MET A 60 8.10 -25.92 4.25
C MET A 60 8.77 -25.03 3.20
N PRO A 61 9.42 -25.62 2.19
CA PRO A 61 10.02 -24.85 1.10
C PRO A 61 8.92 -24.18 0.26
N LEU A 62 9.12 -22.91 -0.06
CA LEU A 62 8.22 -22.14 -0.91
C LEU A 62 8.83 -22.00 -2.30
N LEU A 63 8.09 -22.39 -3.32
CA LEU A 63 8.46 -22.23 -4.72
C LEU A 63 7.54 -21.21 -5.37
N ARG A 64 8.11 -20.11 -5.85
CA ARG A 64 7.40 -18.98 -6.50
C ARG A 64 6.17 -18.52 -5.70
N PHE A 65 6.35 -18.34 -4.40
CA PHE A 65 5.29 -17.89 -3.51
C PHE A 65 4.97 -16.42 -3.73
N LYS A 66 3.74 -16.13 -4.11
CA LYS A 66 3.23 -14.77 -4.33
C LYS A 66 2.83 -14.16 -2.99
N THR A 67 3.55 -13.13 -2.56
CA THR A 67 3.29 -12.48 -1.26
C THR A 67 2.01 -11.65 -1.26
N GLY A 68 1.54 -11.26 -2.44
CA GLY A 68 0.46 -10.30 -2.63
C GLY A 68 0.88 -8.84 -2.44
N ASP A 69 2.14 -8.58 -2.11
CA ASP A 69 2.66 -7.22 -1.95
C ASP A 69 3.21 -6.70 -3.27
N ILE A 70 2.83 -5.46 -3.63
CA ILE A 70 3.30 -4.78 -4.82
C ILE A 70 4.48 -3.89 -4.44
N VAL A 71 5.59 -4.10 -5.12
CA VAL A 71 6.88 -3.46 -4.83
C VAL A 71 7.57 -3.03 -6.12
N LYS A 72 8.68 -2.30 -5.97
CA LYS A 72 9.66 -2.04 -7.03
C LYS A 72 11.02 -2.54 -6.61
N ALA A 73 11.76 -3.13 -7.53
CA ALA A 73 13.14 -3.54 -7.31
C ALA A 73 14.12 -2.54 -7.94
N ASN A 74 15.25 -2.34 -7.28
CA ASN A 74 16.37 -1.54 -7.74
C ASN A 74 17.62 -2.42 -7.82
N TYR A 75 18.21 -2.52 -8.99
CA TYR A 75 19.39 -3.32 -9.27
C TYR A 75 20.66 -2.48 -9.50
N SER A 76 20.58 -1.15 -9.35
CA SER A 76 21.74 -0.29 -9.47
C SER A 76 22.75 -0.56 -8.33
N HIS A 77 24.01 -0.26 -8.56
CA HIS A 77 25.03 -0.31 -7.51
C HIS A 77 24.61 0.55 -6.30
N CYS A 78 24.92 0.06 -5.10
CA CYS A 78 24.72 0.81 -3.87
C CYS A 78 26.04 1.35 -3.35
N GLU A 79 26.05 2.61 -2.92
CA GLU A 79 27.24 3.28 -2.40
C GLU A 79 27.78 2.62 -1.10
N CYS A 80 26.95 1.82 -0.41
CA CYS A 80 27.40 0.99 0.71
C CYS A 80 28.32 -0.18 0.31
N GLY A 81 28.61 -0.35 -0.99
CA GLY A 81 29.47 -1.39 -1.53
C GLY A 81 28.78 -2.72 -1.86
N ARG A 82 27.51 -2.92 -1.48
CA ARG A 82 26.76 -4.13 -1.82
C ARG A 82 26.20 -4.05 -3.24
N ASN A 83 26.29 -5.17 -3.97
CA ASN A 83 25.76 -5.31 -5.33
C ASN A 83 24.43 -6.09 -5.38
N THR A 84 23.86 -6.42 -4.23
CA THR A 84 22.57 -7.15 -4.19
C THR A 84 21.41 -6.24 -4.55
N MET A 85 20.38 -6.81 -5.16
CA MET A 85 19.13 -6.12 -5.45
C MET A 85 18.57 -5.49 -4.17
N ARG A 86 17.97 -4.31 -4.31
CA ARG A 86 17.25 -3.63 -3.20
C ARG A 86 15.77 -3.58 -3.49
N LEU A 87 14.99 -3.96 -2.48
CA LEU A 87 13.55 -3.88 -2.51
C LEU A 87 13.10 -2.51 -2.00
N GLY A 88 12.33 -1.80 -2.79
CA GLY A 88 11.68 -0.55 -2.39
C GLY A 88 10.54 -0.78 -1.40
N PRO A 89 9.91 0.30 -0.93
CA PRO A 89 8.77 0.19 -0.01
C PRO A 89 7.59 -0.54 -0.67
N VAL A 90 6.78 -1.21 0.17
CA VAL A 90 5.53 -1.82 -0.29
C VAL A 90 4.58 -0.71 -0.73
N LEU A 91 4.22 -0.70 -2.01
CA LEU A 91 3.29 0.27 -2.59
C LEU A 91 1.85 -0.03 -2.17
N GLY A 92 1.54 -1.30 -1.92
CA GLY A 92 0.23 -1.77 -1.49
C GLY A 92 0.08 -3.26 -1.71
N ARG A 93 -1.12 -3.79 -1.39
CA ARG A 93 -1.44 -5.19 -1.64
C ARG A 93 -2.27 -5.35 -2.91
N LYS A 94 -1.98 -6.39 -3.69
CA LYS A 94 -2.67 -6.70 -4.95
C LYS A 94 -4.19 -6.79 -4.76
N LYS A 95 -4.64 -7.45 -3.70
CA LYS A 95 -6.06 -7.58 -3.35
C LYS A 95 -6.73 -6.27 -2.91
N GLN A 96 -5.95 -5.24 -2.54
CA GLN A 96 -6.45 -3.94 -2.12
C GLN A 96 -6.32 -2.87 -3.21
N MET A 97 -5.95 -3.27 -4.41
CA MET A 97 -5.82 -2.38 -5.55
C MET A 97 -7.17 -1.77 -5.95
N ILE A 98 -7.18 -0.46 -6.14
CA ILE A 98 -8.36 0.28 -6.54
C ILE A 98 -8.12 0.82 -7.95
N LYS A 99 -8.89 0.34 -8.91
CA LYS A 99 -8.92 0.93 -10.25
C LYS A 99 -9.94 2.07 -10.27
N TYR A 100 -9.45 3.31 -10.35
CA TYR A 100 -10.25 4.52 -10.34
C TYR A 100 -10.02 5.30 -11.64
N LYS A 101 -11.05 5.38 -12.51
CA LYS A 101 -11.02 6.15 -13.78
C LYS A 101 -9.71 5.97 -14.57
N GLY A 102 -9.27 4.74 -14.77
CA GLY A 102 -8.07 4.42 -15.54
C GLY A 102 -6.74 4.54 -14.77
N THR A 103 -6.75 5.00 -13.53
CA THR A 103 -5.56 4.99 -12.67
C THR A 103 -5.65 3.88 -11.60
N THR A 104 -4.50 3.41 -11.14
CA THR A 104 -4.40 2.43 -10.06
C THR A 104 -3.97 3.14 -8.78
N VAL A 105 -4.72 2.95 -7.70
CA VAL A 105 -4.47 3.55 -6.40
C VAL A 105 -4.45 2.46 -5.33
N TYR A 106 -3.57 2.64 -4.35
CA TYR A 106 -3.47 1.76 -3.18
C TYR A 106 -3.81 2.51 -1.90
N PRO A 107 -4.46 1.85 -0.91
CA PRO A 107 -4.80 2.44 0.36
C PRO A 107 -3.67 3.19 1.07
N PRO A 108 -2.43 2.67 1.15
CA PRO A 108 -1.33 3.39 1.80
C PRO A 108 -1.06 4.78 1.20
N ALA A 109 -1.17 4.92 -0.13
CA ALA A 109 -0.96 6.20 -0.79
C ALA A 109 -2.05 7.23 -0.44
N MET A 110 -3.29 6.78 -0.26
CA MET A 110 -4.39 7.64 0.19
C MET A 110 -4.20 8.07 1.65
N ASN A 111 -3.83 7.14 2.53
CA ASN A 111 -3.56 7.42 3.93
C ASN A 111 -2.41 8.43 4.10
N ASN A 112 -1.32 8.27 3.34
CA ASN A 112 -0.17 9.18 3.39
C ASN A 112 -0.54 10.62 3.06
N ILE A 113 -1.51 10.86 2.18
CA ILE A 113 -1.97 12.23 1.91
C ILE A 113 -2.67 12.79 3.14
N LEU A 114 -3.60 12.07 3.74
CA LEU A 114 -4.37 12.56 4.91
C LEU A 114 -3.49 12.79 6.13
N ASN A 115 -2.50 11.93 6.35
CA ASN A 115 -1.56 12.05 7.46
C ASN A 115 -0.65 13.29 7.38
N ASN A 116 -0.57 13.96 6.22
CA ASN A 116 0.18 15.21 6.06
C ASN A 116 -0.63 16.46 6.42
N PHE A 117 -1.90 16.33 6.76
CA PHE A 117 -2.74 17.45 7.20
C PHE A 117 -2.86 17.44 8.72
N ASN A 118 -2.26 18.42 9.38
CA ASN A 118 -2.31 18.53 10.85
C ASN A 118 -3.73 18.76 11.39
N GLU A 119 -4.63 19.32 10.54
CA GLU A 119 -6.03 19.57 10.88
C GLU A 119 -6.86 18.28 10.90
N VAL A 120 -6.36 17.19 10.30
CA VAL A 120 -7.04 15.89 10.25
C VAL A 120 -6.69 15.08 11.50
N GLU A 121 -7.60 15.03 12.47
CA GLU A 121 -7.39 14.27 13.71
C GLU A 121 -7.60 12.76 13.51
N ASN A 122 -8.57 12.40 12.70
CA ASN A 122 -8.89 11.00 12.41
C ASN A 122 -9.71 10.90 11.11
N TYR A 123 -9.71 9.74 10.46
CA TYR A 123 -10.44 9.55 9.21
C TYR A 123 -10.73 8.08 8.92
N ILE A 124 -11.69 7.84 8.05
CA ILE A 124 -11.95 6.53 7.43
C ILE A 124 -12.26 6.74 5.95
N ILE A 125 -11.73 5.89 5.08
CA ILE A 125 -11.93 5.92 3.64
C ILE A 125 -12.87 4.78 3.25
N GLU A 126 -13.97 5.10 2.61
CA GLU A 126 -14.91 4.13 2.09
C GLU A 126 -14.83 4.09 0.55
N ILE A 127 -14.75 2.88 0.00
CA ILE A 127 -14.68 2.64 -1.43
C ILE A 127 -15.93 1.86 -1.83
N SER A 128 -16.68 2.39 -2.78
CA SER A 128 -17.92 1.77 -3.25
C SER A 128 -18.10 1.96 -4.75
N HIS A 129 -19.12 1.35 -5.31
CA HIS A 129 -19.61 1.70 -6.64
C HIS A 129 -20.81 2.64 -6.49
N ASN A 130 -20.87 3.67 -7.31
CA ASN A 130 -22.09 4.47 -7.46
C ASN A 130 -23.13 3.72 -8.31
N THR A 131 -24.30 4.32 -8.49
CA THR A 131 -25.42 3.75 -9.27
C THR A 131 -25.05 3.41 -10.72
N ASN A 132 -24.05 4.08 -11.27
CA ASN A 132 -23.55 3.86 -12.64
C ASN A 132 -22.39 2.86 -12.70
N GLY A 133 -22.09 2.13 -11.60
CA GLY A 133 -21.01 1.15 -11.55
C GLY A 133 -19.60 1.75 -11.47
N THR A 134 -19.47 3.09 -11.39
CA THR A 134 -18.16 3.76 -11.27
C THR A 134 -17.68 3.73 -9.84
N VAL A 135 -16.39 3.52 -9.62
CA VAL A 135 -15.79 3.55 -8.29
C VAL A 135 -15.88 4.95 -7.70
N GLU A 136 -16.39 5.04 -6.50
CA GLU A 136 -16.49 6.24 -5.70
C GLU A 136 -15.67 6.09 -4.42
N ILE A 137 -14.97 7.16 -4.05
CA ILE A 137 -14.14 7.22 -2.83
C ILE A 137 -14.73 8.31 -1.94
N LEU A 138 -15.18 7.92 -0.76
CA LEU A 138 -15.69 8.81 0.27
C LEU A 138 -14.70 8.81 1.44
N ILE A 139 -14.28 10.00 1.86
CA ILE A 139 -13.41 10.20 3.02
C ILE A 139 -14.22 10.89 4.11
N LYS A 140 -14.40 10.21 5.23
CA LYS A 140 -15.02 10.76 6.43
C LYS A 140 -13.90 11.23 7.36
N ILE A 141 -13.91 12.48 7.75
CA ILE A 141 -12.82 13.15 8.48
C ILE A 141 -13.34 13.70 9.79
N ALA A 142 -12.59 13.49 10.87
CA ALA A 142 -12.75 14.20 12.13
C ALA A 142 -11.73 15.35 12.18
N THR A 143 -12.21 16.56 12.44
CA THR A 143 -11.42 17.78 12.57
C THR A 143 -12.10 18.79 13.47
N GLN A 144 -11.32 19.63 14.15
CA GLN A 144 -11.81 20.78 14.93
C GLN A 144 -12.21 21.97 14.00
N THR A 145 -11.69 21.98 12.78
CA THR A 145 -11.88 23.09 11.84
C THR A 145 -12.45 22.61 10.51
N PRO A 146 -13.74 22.22 10.47
CA PRO A 146 -14.39 21.76 9.24
C PRO A 146 -14.64 22.93 8.28
N THR A 147 -13.70 23.20 7.38
CA THR A 147 -13.76 24.33 6.43
C THR A 147 -13.80 23.86 4.97
N GLN A 148 -14.36 24.71 4.11
CA GLN A 148 -14.31 24.46 2.67
C GLN A 148 -12.87 24.51 2.14
N VAL A 149 -12.02 25.33 2.76
CA VAL A 149 -10.59 25.44 2.41
C VAL A 149 -9.89 24.11 2.66
N LEU A 150 -10.07 23.50 3.82
CA LEU A 150 -9.51 22.17 4.13
C LEU A 150 -10.01 21.12 3.14
N THR A 151 -11.31 21.12 2.85
CA THR A 151 -11.91 20.22 1.85
C THR A 151 -11.23 20.36 0.48
N GLN A 152 -11.05 21.60 0.03
CA GLN A 152 -10.44 21.87 -1.27
C GLN A 152 -8.97 21.48 -1.30
N ASN A 153 -8.20 21.81 -0.27
CA ASN A 153 -6.80 21.44 -0.15
C ASN A 153 -6.59 19.92 -0.20
N ILE A 154 -7.40 19.16 0.53
CA ILE A 154 -7.32 17.69 0.49
C ILE A 154 -7.64 17.18 -0.92
N LYS A 155 -8.71 17.68 -1.55
CA LYS A 155 -9.07 17.28 -2.93
C LYS A 155 -7.96 17.57 -3.93
N ASP A 156 -7.32 18.73 -3.83
CA ASP A 156 -6.24 19.14 -4.73
C ASP A 156 -5.00 18.24 -4.55
N HIS A 157 -4.65 17.86 -3.31
CA HIS A 157 -3.57 16.92 -3.06
C HIS A 157 -3.87 15.51 -3.61
N TYR A 158 -5.10 15.02 -3.43
CA TYR A 158 -5.54 13.75 -4.01
C TYR A 158 -5.51 13.78 -5.53
N ARG A 159 -5.96 14.88 -6.14
CA ARG A 159 -5.93 15.07 -7.59
C ARG A 159 -4.49 15.12 -8.12
N ALA A 160 -3.62 15.88 -7.48
CA ALA A 160 -2.23 16.07 -7.91
C ALA A 160 -1.41 14.76 -7.77
N LYS A 161 -1.54 14.06 -6.64
CA LYS A 161 -0.70 12.88 -6.34
C LYS A 161 -1.28 11.57 -6.87
N LEU A 162 -2.61 11.41 -6.87
CA LEU A 162 -3.27 10.14 -7.17
C LEU A 162 -4.21 10.20 -8.38
N ARG A 163 -4.48 11.41 -8.92
CA ARG A 163 -5.51 11.64 -9.95
C ARG A 163 -6.91 11.20 -9.51
N VAL A 164 -7.19 11.31 -8.23
CA VAL A 164 -8.45 10.92 -7.58
C VAL A 164 -9.17 12.17 -7.09
N MET A 165 -10.49 12.18 -7.23
CA MET A 165 -11.36 13.25 -6.69
C MET A 165 -12.33 12.62 -5.67
N PRO A 166 -11.96 12.55 -4.38
CA PRO A 166 -12.81 11.97 -3.37
C PRO A 166 -13.96 12.90 -2.99
N LYS A 167 -15.05 12.31 -2.49
CA LYS A 167 -16.04 13.02 -1.67
C LYS A 167 -15.48 13.13 -0.25
N ILE A 168 -15.77 14.26 0.43
CA ILE A 168 -15.32 14.50 1.79
C ILE A 168 -16.52 14.86 2.63
N GLU A 169 -16.65 14.22 3.79
CA GLU A 169 -17.63 14.48 4.81
C GLU A 169 -16.95 14.65 6.16
N PHE A 170 -17.43 15.62 6.95
CA PHE A 170 -16.95 15.84 8.32
C PHE A 170 -17.86 15.13 9.32
N HIS A 171 -17.25 14.44 10.26
CA HIS A 171 -17.94 13.68 11.29
C HIS A 171 -17.26 13.86 12.65
N ASP A 172 -18.00 13.59 13.72
CA ASP A 172 -17.44 13.53 15.06
C ASP A 172 -16.36 12.46 15.19
N LYS A 173 -15.30 12.77 15.93
CA LYS A 173 -14.19 11.85 16.20
C LYS A 173 -14.64 10.52 16.78
N LYS A 174 -15.65 10.53 17.67
CA LYS A 174 -16.23 9.31 18.26
C LYS A 174 -16.87 8.41 17.22
N ILE A 175 -17.57 8.99 16.25
CA ILE A 175 -18.20 8.24 15.14
C ILE A 175 -17.13 7.58 14.29
N ILE A 176 -16.07 8.32 13.92
CA ILE A 176 -14.96 7.76 13.13
C ILE A 176 -14.28 6.62 13.90
N GLN A 177 -14.00 6.79 15.20
CA GLN A 177 -13.43 5.75 16.03
C GLN A 177 -14.28 4.47 16.09
N GLN A 178 -15.60 4.62 16.22
CA GLN A 178 -16.53 3.47 16.20
C GLN A 178 -16.48 2.71 14.86
N LEU A 179 -16.38 3.44 13.75
CA LEU A 179 -16.24 2.84 12.41
C LEU A 179 -14.89 2.13 12.23
N GLN A 180 -13.83 2.68 12.80
CA GLN A 180 -12.49 2.10 12.72
C GLN A 180 -12.31 0.84 13.58
N PHE A 181 -13.03 0.75 14.71
CA PHE A 181 -12.94 -0.37 15.65
C PHE A 181 -14.29 -1.10 15.78
N PRO A 182 -14.76 -1.81 14.73
CA PRO A 182 -15.91 -2.68 14.87
C PRO A 182 -15.58 -3.78 15.89
N LYS A 183 -16.64 -4.30 16.54
CA LYS A 183 -16.52 -5.37 17.55
C LYS A 183 -15.55 -6.46 17.05
N PHE A 184 -14.55 -6.80 17.90
CA PHE A 184 -13.49 -7.82 17.68
C PHE A 184 -12.25 -7.40 16.89
N ASN A 185 -12.14 -6.20 16.34
CA ASN A 185 -10.91 -5.78 15.68
C ASN A 185 -9.94 -5.11 16.66
N ARG A 186 -8.70 -5.63 16.73
CA ARG A 186 -7.61 -5.04 17.53
C ARG A 186 -6.89 -3.90 16.84
N LYS A 187 -6.95 -3.85 15.50
CA LYS A 187 -6.30 -2.81 14.69
C LYS A 187 -7.35 -1.92 14.05
N PRO A 188 -7.12 -0.59 13.95
CA PRO A 188 -8.05 0.31 13.30
C PRO A 188 -8.18 -0.03 11.80
N ILE A 189 -9.40 -0.02 11.31
CA ILE A 189 -9.70 -0.11 9.88
C ILE A 189 -9.69 1.30 9.32
N MET A 190 -8.67 1.63 8.53
CA MET A 190 -8.56 2.95 7.90
C MET A 190 -9.27 3.01 6.54
N VAL A 191 -9.45 1.86 5.88
CA VAL A 191 -10.06 1.77 4.56
C VAL A 191 -11.07 0.62 4.54
N VAL A 192 -12.30 0.92 4.15
CA VAL A 192 -13.41 -0.03 4.00
C VAL A 192 -13.75 -0.14 2.52
N ASP A 193 -13.47 -1.29 1.94
CA ASP A 193 -13.84 -1.59 0.55
C ASP A 193 -15.22 -2.26 0.52
N LYS A 194 -16.22 -1.51 0.10
CA LYS A 194 -17.63 -1.95 -0.03
C LYS A 194 -17.96 -2.42 -1.44
N ARG A 195 -16.97 -2.45 -2.35
CA ARG A 195 -17.20 -2.98 -3.69
C ARG A 195 -17.54 -4.47 -3.57
N LYS A 196 -18.66 -4.87 -4.16
CA LYS A 196 -18.99 -6.30 -4.27
C LYS A 196 -17.99 -6.92 -5.23
N PHE A 197 -17.05 -7.68 -4.70
CA PHE A 197 -16.26 -8.58 -5.54
C PHE A 197 -17.23 -9.67 -5.99
N LEU A 198 -17.68 -9.57 -7.23
CA LEU A 198 -18.31 -10.70 -7.90
C LEU A 198 -17.18 -11.73 -8.11
N PHE A 199 -17.06 -12.66 -7.18
CA PHE A 199 -16.28 -13.85 -7.44
C PHE A 199 -16.94 -14.56 -8.63
N LYS A 200 -16.26 -14.53 -9.77
CA LYS A 200 -16.47 -15.48 -10.83
C LYS A 200 -15.59 -16.70 -10.62
#